data_480a10d0cdda17c44edba1bc8633921e
#
_entry.id   480a10d0cdda17c44edba1bc8633921e
#
_cell.length_a   1.000
_cell.length_b   1.000
_cell.length_c   1.000
_cell.angle_alpha   90.00
_cell.angle_beta   90.00
_cell.angle_gamma   90.00
#
_symmetry.space_group_name_H-M   'P 1'
#
loop_
_entity.id
_entity.type
_entity.pdbx_description
1 polymer ?
#
loop_
_entity_poly.entity_id
_entity_poly.type
_entity_poly.pdbx_seq_one_letter_code
_entity_poly.pdbx_strand_id
1 'polypeptide(L)'
;MTYLSSNQLKQYEDQGYISPIEVLSSSEALEARKEIELIEKKMPSEIDNAGRYNVHLISPKLDSIVHNSKILDAVESIIGKNILVCSTTLFIKNPNEQGFVSYHQDAKYIGLEPHNWVTAWVALTDSNENNGCMKMWPKSHLNIRDHNEKFNKGNLLTRGQTVENVPEDKVKSIELKAGQMSLHHPRIVHGLSLIHI
;
A
#
# COMPACT_ATOMS: atom_id res chain seq x y z
N MET A 1 15.61 8.78 19.25
CA MET A 1 14.44 9.65 18.95
C MET A 1 13.60 8.90 17.92
N THR A 2 12.30 8.85 18.08
CA THR A 2 11.41 8.24 17.08
C THR A 2 11.31 9.17 15.85
N TYR A 3 11.31 8.62 14.64
CA TYR A 3 11.15 9.39 13.40
C TYR A 3 9.75 10.04 13.31
N LEU A 4 8.73 9.29 13.73
CA LEU A 4 7.38 9.79 13.82
C LEU A 4 7.17 10.58 15.12
N SER A 5 6.47 11.71 15.00
CA SER A 5 6.06 12.50 16.16
C SER A 5 5.01 11.78 17.00
N SER A 6 4.86 12.17 18.27
CA SER A 6 3.83 11.63 19.17
C SER A 6 2.41 11.81 18.59
N ASN A 7 2.15 12.89 17.86
CA ASN A 7 0.86 13.14 17.23
C ASN A 7 0.60 12.16 16.07
N GLN A 8 1.63 11.84 15.28
CA GLN A 8 1.52 10.84 14.21
C GLN A 8 1.31 9.43 14.76
N LEU A 9 2.03 9.05 15.82
CA LEU A 9 1.83 7.76 16.48
C LEU A 9 0.40 7.65 17.04
N LYS A 10 -0.07 8.72 17.72
CA LYS A 10 -1.45 8.77 18.17
C LYS A 10 -2.47 8.69 17.02
N GLN A 11 -2.19 9.35 15.89
CA GLN A 11 -3.03 9.23 14.70
C GLN A 11 -3.09 7.77 14.20
N TYR A 12 -1.95 7.06 14.17
CA TYR A 12 -1.92 5.65 13.78
C TYR A 12 -2.75 4.78 14.72
N GLU A 13 -2.60 4.97 16.03
CA GLU A 13 -3.37 4.24 17.04
C GLU A 13 -4.88 4.52 16.94
N ASP A 14 -5.25 5.79 16.76
CA ASP A 14 -6.66 6.23 16.74
C ASP A 14 -7.36 5.92 15.42
N GLN A 15 -6.66 6.10 14.28
CA GLN A 15 -7.26 6.01 12.94
C GLN A 15 -6.89 4.75 12.17
N GLY A 16 -5.77 4.09 12.53
CA GLY A 16 -5.25 2.92 11.86
C GLY A 16 -4.31 3.25 10.69
N TYR A 17 -3.96 4.52 10.47
CA TYR A 17 -3.03 4.93 9.43
C TYR A 17 -2.42 6.30 9.68
N ILE A 18 -1.31 6.56 8.98
CA ILE A 18 -0.65 7.88 8.90
C ILE A 18 -0.44 8.19 7.42
N SER A 19 -0.77 9.40 6.99
CA SER A 19 -0.56 9.90 5.62
C SER A 19 -0.69 11.42 5.60
N PRO A 20 0.09 12.14 4.76
CA PRO A 20 1.27 11.67 4.03
C PRO A 20 2.55 11.71 4.89
N ILE A 21 3.56 10.94 4.47
CA ILE A 21 4.92 10.98 5.03
C ILE A 21 5.92 11.15 3.86
N GLU A 22 6.81 12.12 3.95
CA GLU A 22 7.85 12.35 2.93
C GLU A 22 9.00 11.36 3.12
N VAL A 23 9.23 10.47 2.13
CA VAL A 23 10.27 9.43 2.22
C VAL A 23 11.27 9.47 1.06
N LEU A 24 10.82 9.76 -0.15
CA LEU A 24 11.66 9.91 -1.33
C LEU A 24 11.54 11.33 -1.89
N SER A 25 12.57 11.80 -2.55
CA SER A 25 12.45 12.94 -3.45
C SER A 25 11.68 12.57 -4.71
N SER A 26 11.14 13.56 -5.41
CA SER A 26 10.48 13.35 -6.70
C SER A 26 11.40 12.70 -7.74
N SER A 27 12.72 12.98 -7.70
CA SER A 27 13.70 12.35 -8.58
C SER A 27 13.92 10.87 -8.24
N GLU A 28 14.01 10.50 -6.96
CA GLU A 28 14.14 9.11 -6.53
C GLU A 28 12.88 8.30 -6.91
N ALA A 29 11.70 8.86 -6.70
CA ALA A 29 10.45 8.24 -7.12
C ALA A 29 10.39 8.03 -8.64
N LEU A 30 10.81 9.02 -9.44
CA LEU A 30 10.87 8.92 -10.90
C LEU A 30 11.89 7.86 -11.36
N GLU A 31 13.05 7.77 -10.72
CA GLU A 31 14.05 6.74 -11.04
C GLU A 31 13.52 5.33 -10.74
N ALA A 32 12.84 5.16 -9.61
CA ALA A 32 12.22 3.88 -9.26
C ALA A 32 11.12 3.50 -10.26
N ARG A 33 10.29 4.46 -10.67
CA ARG A 33 9.29 4.27 -11.70
C ARG A 33 9.92 3.81 -13.04
N LYS A 34 10.96 4.51 -13.51
CA LYS A 34 11.68 4.12 -14.74
C LYS A 34 12.27 2.72 -14.66
N GLU A 35 12.75 2.30 -13.50
CA GLU A 35 13.23 0.94 -13.28
C GLU A 35 12.10 -0.08 -13.46
N ILE A 36 10.91 0.19 -12.89
CA ILE A 36 9.74 -0.68 -13.07
C ILE A 36 9.33 -0.73 -14.54
N GLU A 37 9.23 0.40 -15.24
CA GLU A 37 8.92 0.48 -16.68
C GLU A 37 9.94 -0.31 -17.53
N LEU A 38 11.21 -0.32 -17.12
CA LEU A 38 12.25 -1.11 -17.79
C LEU A 38 12.05 -2.62 -17.55
N ILE A 39 11.68 -3.02 -16.34
CA ILE A 39 11.35 -4.42 -16.00
C ILE A 39 10.11 -4.87 -16.78
N GLU A 40 9.06 -4.08 -16.82
CA GLU A 40 7.85 -4.34 -17.61
C GLU A 40 8.18 -4.55 -19.10
N LYS A 41 9.04 -3.70 -19.66
CA LYS A 41 9.47 -3.83 -21.06
C LYS A 41 10.25 -5.10 -21.33
N LYS A 42 11.07 -5.55 -20.39
CA LYS A 42 11.93 -6.75 -20.53
C LYS A 42 11.19 -8.05 -20.21
N MET A 43 10.24 -8.00 -19.31
CA MET A 43 9.56 -9.15 -18.71
C MET A 43 8.04 -8.89 -18.58
N PRO A 44 7.34 -8.59 -19.69
CA PRO A 44 5.94 -8.14 -19.64
C PRO A 44 5.00 -9.21 -19.08
N SER A 45 5.20 -10.48 -19.41
CA SER A 45 4.35 -11.58 -18.93
C SER A 45 4.52 -11.86 -17.43
N GLU A 46 5.71 -11.63 -16.91
CA GLU A 46 6.04 -11.86 -15.51
C GLU A 46 5.44 -10.77 -14.63
N ILE A 47 5.57 -9.49 -15.03
CA ILE A 47 5.06 -8.35 -14.27
C ILE A 47 3.52 -8.34 -14.19
N ASP A 48 2.84 -8.79 -15.23
CA ASP A 48 1.37 -8.87 -15.23
C ASP A 48 0.81 -9.95 -14.28
N ASN A 49 1.67 -10.83 -13.78
CA ASN A 49 1.29 -11.95 -12.91
C ASN A 49 2.10 -11.95 -11.60
N ALA A 50 2.85 -13.03 -11.40
CA ALA A 50 3.65 -13.27 -10.19
C ALA A 50 4.79 -12.28 -10.00
N GLY A 51 5.30 -11.68 -11.07
CA GLY A 51 6.41 -10.72 -11.02
C GLY A 51 6.08 -9.37 -10.38
N ARG A 52 4.82 -9.12 -10.04
CA ARG A 52 4.45 -7.96 -9.20
C ARG A 52 4.90 -8.11 -7.74
N TYR A 53 5.20 -9.33 -7.33
CA TYR A 53 5.59 -9.63 -5.96
C TYR A 53 7.11 -9.72 -5.83
N ASN A 54 7.62 -9.15 -4.75
CA ASN A 54 9.03 -9.24 -4.35
C ASN A 54 10.04 -8.76 -5.40
N VAL A 55 9.66 -7.76 -6.21
CA VAL A 55 10.52 -7.17 -7.25
C VAL A 55 11.82 -6.58 -6.70
N HIS A 56 11.88 -6.24 -5.41
CA HIS A 56 13.09 -5.81 -4.71
C HIS A 56 14.20 -6.88 -4.76
N LEU A 57 13.85 -8.16 -4.85
CA LEU A 57 14.82 -9.25 -4.92
C LEU A 57 15.56 -9.34 -6.27
N ILE A 58 15.03 -8.71 -7.31
CA ILE A 58 15.61 -8.74 -8.67
C ILE A 58 16.10 -7.37 -9.15
N SER A 59 15.83 -6.31 -8.42
CA SER A 59 16.25 -4.94 -8.74
C SER A 59 16.91 -4.25 -7.55
N PRO A 60 18.24 -3.99 -7.62
CA PRO A 60 18.94 -3.24 -6.57
C PRO A 60 18.36 -1.83 -6.33
N LYS A 61 17.78 -1.21 -7.36
CA LYS A 61 17.12 0.10 -7.23
C LYS A 61 15.86 -0.02 -6.37
N LEU A 62 15.03 -1.03 -6.59
CA LEU A 62 13.81 -1.24 -5.80
C LEU A 62 14.15 -1.77 -4.40
N ASP A 63 15.21 -2.56 -4.27
CA ASP A 63 15.74 -2.97 -2.97
C ASP A 63 16.20 -1.76 -2.13
N SER A 64 16.82 -0.76 -2.75
CA SER A 64 17.22 0.47 -2.04
C SER A 64 16.04 1.25 -1.46
N ILE A 65 14.82 1.11 -2.01
CA ILE A 65 13.61 1.71 -1.43
C ILE A 65 13.20 0.95 -0.16
N VAL A 66 13.24 -0.37 -0.22
CA VAL A 66 12.92 -1.22 0.94
C VAL A 66 13.89 -0.93 2.11
N HIS A 67 15.14 -0.60 1.80
CA HIS A 67 16.15 -0.25 2.78
C HIS A 67 16.30 1.27 3.03
N ASN A 68 15.38 2.08 2.52
CA ASN A 68 15.41 3.52 2.75
C ASN A 68 15.25 3.86 4.23
N SER A 69 16.19 4.62 4.80
CA SER A 69 16.22 4.92 6.24
C SER A 69 14.94 5.63 6.72
N LYS A 70 14.38 6.58 5.94
CA LYS A 70 13.15 7.28 6.34
C LYS A 70 11.96 6.34 6.43
N ILE A 71 11.89 5.34 5.54
CA ILE A 71 10.83 4.31 5.58
C ILE A 71 11.05 3.42 6.81
N LEU A 72 12.27 2.91 7.00
CA LEU A 72 12.59 2.02 8.12
C LEU A 72 12.42 2.71 9.47
N ASP A 73 12.87 3.95 9.61
CA ASP A 73 12.74 4.74 10.85
C ASP A 73 11.26 5.00 11.20
N ALA A 74 10.42 5.25 10.17
CA ALA A 74 8.99 5.41 10.36
C ALA A 74 8.32 4.10 10.79
N VAL A 75 8.69 2.98 10.15
CA VAL A 75 8.21 1.64 10.50
C VAL A 75 8.69 1.24 11.90
N GLU A 76 9.96 1.47 12.23
CA GLU A 76 10.53 1.23 13.57
C GLU A 76 9.74 1.96 14.66
N SER A 77 9.28 3.18 14.37
CA SER A 77 8.50 3.97 15.32
C SER A 77 7.17 3.29 15.71
N ILE A 78 6.66 2.37 14.86
CA ILE A 78 5.39 1.66 15.10
C ILE A 78 5.62 0.26 15.66
N ILE A 79 6.51 -0.55 15.02
CA ILE A 79 6.65 -1.97 15.34
C ILE A 79 7.96 -2.32 16.07
N GLY A 80 8.83 -1.32 16.32
CA GLY A 80 10.12 -1.54 16.99
C GLY A 80 11.24 -1.95 16.04
N LYS A 81 12.42 -2.16 16.60
CA LYS A 81 13.71 -2.29 15.88
C LYS A 81 13.87 -3.55 15.04
N ASN A 82 13.20 -4.62 15.40
CA ASN A 82 13.35 -5.92 14.75
C ASN A 82 12.42 -5.98 13.54
N ILE A 83 12.86 -5.42 12.42
CA ILE A 83 12.07 -5.33 11.20
C ILE A 83 12.48 -6.41 10.22
N LEU A 84 11.50 -7.12 9.69
CA LEU A 84 11.65 -8.07 8.59
C LEU A 84 10.69 -7.68 7.47
N VAL A 85 11.19 -7.63 6.24
CA VAL A 85 10.33 -7.42 5.06
C VAL A 85 9.60 -8.73 4.75
N CYS A 86 8.29 -8.72 4.88
CA CYS A 86 7.46 -9.88 4.56
C CYS A 86 7.34 -10.08 3.04
N SER A 87 6.97 -9.02 2.33
CA SER A 87 6.87 -8.99 0.87
C SER A 87 6.79 -7.56 0.36
N THR A 88 7.04 -7.39 -0.93
CA THR A 88 6.69 -6.17 -1.66
C THR A 88 5.74 -6.49 -2.79
N THR A 89 4.83 -5.57 -3.11
CA THR A 89 3.87 -5.72 -4.19
C THR A 89 3.79 -4.44 -5.00
N LEU A 90 3.86 -4.54 -6.32
CA LEU A 90 3.61 -3.43 -7.23
C LEU A 90 2.12 -3.37 -7.55
N PHE A 91 1.53 -2.20 -7.37
CA PHE A 91 0.19 -1.88 -7.86
C PHE A 91 0.32 -0.90 -9.02
N ILE A 92 0.24 -1.43 -10.23
CA ILE A 92 0.34 -0.68 -11.48
C ILE A 92 -1.06 -0.53 -12.04
N LYS A 93 -1.45 0.71 -12.34
CA LYS A 93 -2.71 1.04 -13.01
C LYS A 93 -2.39 1.78 -14.30
N ASN A 94 -2.74 1.19 -15.43
CA ASN A 94 -2.59 1.84 -16.72
C ASN A 94 -3.76 2.81 -16.98
N PRO A 95 -3.55 3.87 -17.77
CA PRO A 95 -4.65 4.74 -18.20
C PRO A 95 -5.79 3.93 -18.82
N ASN A 96 -7.03 4.26 -18.47
CA ASN A 96 -8.25 3.58 -18.94
C ASN A 96 -8.42 2.12 -18.46
N GLU A 97 -7.56 1.63 -17.59
CA GLU A 97 -7.73 0.29 -17.01
C GLU A 97 -8.81 0.29 -15.93
N GLN A 98 -9.72 -0.68 -16.00
CA GLN A 98 -10.81 -0.83 -15.03
C GLN A 98 -10.40 -1.67 -13.80
N GLY A 99 -9.10 -1.74 -13.52
CA GLY A 99 -8.59 -2.46 -12.35
C GLY A 99 -8.92 -1.72 -11.05
N PHE A 100 -9.46 -2.44 -10.09
CA PHE A 100 -9.71 -1.96 -8.73
C PHE A 100 -9.23 -2.98 -7.71
N VAL A 101 -9.10 -2.54 -6.46
CA VAL A 101 -8.89 -3.43 -5.32
C VAL A 101 -10.09 -3.28 -4.40
N SER A 102 -10.85 -4.36 -4.22
CA SER A 102 -12.01 -4.36 -3.31
C SER A 102 -11.58 -4.04 -1.89
N TYR A 103 -12.51 -3.49 -1.09
CA TYR A 103 -12.25 -3.24 0.32
C TYR A 103 -11.91 -4.53 1.05
N HIS A 104 -10.77 -4.56 1.73
CA HIS A 104 -10.26 -5.72 2.45
C HIS A 104 -9.41 -5.29 3.66
N GLN A 105 -9.02 -6.24 4.47
CA GLN A 105 -8.04 -6.11 5.54
C GLN A 105 -6.85 -7.03 5.21
N ASP A 106 -5.64 -6.49 5.14
CA ASP A 106 -4.41 -7.24 4.82
C ASP A 106 -4.20 -8.45 5.74
N ALA A 107 -4.60 -8.32 7.00
CA ALA A 107 -4.50 -9.39 7.98
C ALA A 107 -5.17 -10.71 7.54
N LYS A 108 -6.19 -10.65 6.67
CA LYS A 108 -6.85 -11.85 6.13
C LYS A 108 -6.00 -12.57 5.07
N TYR A 109 -5.11 -11.85 4.40
CA TYR A 109 -4.26 -12.42 3.35
C TYR A 109 -2.97 -13.02 3.90
N ILE A 110 -2.32 -12.31 4.83
CA ILE A 110 -1.00 -12.66 5.32
C ILE A 110 -1.08 -13.68 6.47
N GLY A 111 -2.11 -13.59 7.32
CA GLY A 111 -2.35 -14.55 8.39
C GLY A 111 -1.27 -14.60 9.48
N LEU A 112 -0.50 -13.52 9.65
CA LEU A 112 0.50 -13.41 10.71
C LEU A 112 -0.14 -13.00 12.03
N GLU A 113 0.15 -13.74 13.09
CA GLU A 113 -0.26 -13.44 14.47
C GLU A 113 0.97 -13.38 15.39
N PRO A 114 1.05 -12.40 16.31
CA PRO A 114 0.14 -11.25 16.44
C PRO A 114 0.25 -10.28 15.26
N HIS A 115 -0.75 -9.43 15.05
CA HIS A 115 -0.77 -8.41 13.99
C HIS A 115 0.23 -7.26 14.26
N ASN A 116 1.45 -7.60 14.65
CA ASN A 116 2.54 -6.65 14.92
C ASN A 116 3.35 -6.40 13.64
N TRP A 117 2.68 -5.85 12.64
CA TRP A 117 3.26 -5.48 11.36
C TRP A 117 2.50 -4.30 10.74
N VAL A 118 3.07 -3.69 9.73
CA VAL A 118 2.55 -2.48 9.08
C VAL A 118 2.79 -2.56 7.59
N THR A 119 1.87 -2.03 6.79
CA THR A 119 2.07 -1.85 5.36
C THR A 119 2.58 -0.43 5.10
N ALA A 120 3.72 -0.33 4.41
CA ALA A 120 4.27 0.91 3.90
C ALA A 120 3.91 1.04 2.41
N TRP A 121 3.00 1.95 2.08
CA TRP A 121 2.57 2.22 0.72
C TRP A 121 3.28 3.45 0.19
N VAL A 122 4.23 3.27 -0.73
CA VAL A 122 5.05 4.34 -1.32
C VAL A 122 4.51 4.70 -2.70
N ALA A 123 4.16 5.96 -2.91
CA ALA A 123 3.70 6.46 -4.20
C ALA A 123 4.90 6.81 -5.09
N LEU A 124 5.07 6.11 -6.22
CA LEU A 124 6.09 6.42 -7.23
C LEU A 124 5.58 7.38 -8.32
N THR A 125 4.27 7.63 -8.34
CA THR A 125 3.58 8.65 -9.12
C THR A 125 2.59 9.37 -8.23
N ASP A 126 2.12 10.55 -8.63
CA ASP A 126 0.99 11.17 -7.94
C ASP A 126 -0.20 10.21 -7.93
N SER A 127 -0.79 10.03 -6.76
CA SER A 127 -1.95 9.18 -6.52
C SER A 127 -3.06 10.03 -5.93
N ASN A 128 -4.17 10.19 -6.65
CA ASN A 128 -5.30 11.02 -6.27
C ASN A 128 -6.63 10.39 -6.72
N GLU A 129 -7.74 11.02 -6.42
CA GLU A 129 -9.06 10.48 -6.77
C GLU A 129 -9.25 10.25 -8.27
N ASN A 130 -8.64 11.08 -9.12
CA ASN A 130 -8.79 10.97 -10.58
C ASN A 130 -8.07 9.76 -11.17
N ASN A 131 -7.02 9.26 -10.49
CA ASN A 131 -6.24 8.10 -10.96
C ASN A 131 -6.36 6.87 -10.05
N GLY A 132 -7.36 6.86 -9.17
CA GLY A 132 -7.71 5.69 -8.37
C GLY A 132 -6.82 5.47 -7.16
N CYS A 133 -6.63 6.52 -6.35
CA CYS A 133 -5.89 6.44 -5.10
C CYS A 133 -6.50 5.43 -4.11
N MET A 134 -5.73 5.09 -3.11
CA MET A 134 -6.19 4.26 -2.01
C MET A 134 -7.28 4.99 -1.22
N LYS A 135 -8.28 4.22 -0.82
CA LYS A 135 -9.31 4.64 0.12
C LYS A 135 -9.19 3.82 1.39
N MET A 136 -9.33 4.46 2.54
CA MET A 136 -9.28 3.82 3.85
C MET A 136 -10.49 4.17 4.69
N TRP A 137 -10.99 3.20 5.45
CA TRP A 137 -12.03 3.43 6.45
C TRP A 137 -11.38 3.64 7.83
N PRO A 138 -11.27 4.89 8.32
CA PRO A 138 -10.66 5.19 9.61
C PRO A 138 -11.30 4.41 10.76
N LYS A 139 -10.49 3.98 11.73
CA LYS A 139 -10.90 3.22 12.93
C LYS A 139 -11.39 1.79 12.65
N SER A 140 -11.48 1.35 11.41
CA SER A 140 -11.91 0.00 11.08
C SER A 140 -10.93 -1.09 11.54
N HIS A 141 -9.67 -0.73 11.81
CA HIS A 141 -8.64 -1.64 12.31
C HIS A 141 -8.91 -2.17 13.73
N LEU A 142 -9.80 -1.52 14.48
CA LEU A 142 -10.17 -1.97 15.81
C LEU A 142 -10.95 -3.29 15.80
N ASN A 143 -11.54 -3.65 14.68
CA ASN A 143 -12.33 -4.88 14.51
C ASN A 143 -11.89 -5.66 13.28
N ILE A 144 -11.79 -6.98 13.41
CA ILE A 144 -11.71 -7.89 12.27
C ILE A 144 -13.11 -8.03 11.68
N ARG A 145 -13.18 -7.98 10.34
CA ARG A 145 -14.44 -8.07 9.60
C ARG A 145 -14.51 -9.36 8.81
N ASP A 146 -15.73 -9.77 8.54
CA ASP A 146 -15.96 -10.88 7.61
C ASP A 146 -15.64 -10.44 6.19
N HIS A 147 -15.02 -11.36 5.44
CA HIS A 147 -14.66 -11.18 4.04
C HIS A 147 -15.39 -12.21 3.21
N ASN A 148 -16.10 -11.75 2.18
CA ASN A 148 -16.70 -12.62 1.20
C ASN A 148 -15.71 -12.93 0.08
N GLU A 149 -15.61 -14.17 -0.32
CA GLU A 149 -14.79 -14.62 -1.45
C GLU A 149 -15.59 -14.49 -2.76
N LYS A 150 -15.68 -13.27 -3.28
CA LYS A 150 -16.31 -12.99 -4.58
C LYS A 150 -15.26 -12.59 -5.61
N PHE A 151 -15.12 -13.41 -6.64
CA PHE A 151 -14.30 -13.07 -7.79
C PHE A 151 -15.05 -12.11 -8.70
N ASN A 152 -14.66 -10.84 -8.71
CA ASN A 152 -15.16 -9.85 -9.65
C ASN A 152 -14.13 -9.60 -10.74
N LYS A 153 -14.57 -9.58 -11.99
CA LYS A 153 -13.71 -9.22 -13.13
C LYS A 153 -13.16 -7.81 -12.91
N GLY A 154 -11.84 -7.65 -13.02
CA GLY A 154 -11.14 -6.39 -12.76
C GLY A 154 -10.66 -6.19 -11.33
N ASN A 155 -11.04 -7.05 -10.37
CA ASN A 155 -10.45 -7.00 -9.04
C ASN A 155 -9.00 -7.53 -9.10
N LEU A 156 -8.05 -6.69 -8.67
CA LEU A 156 -6.62 -7.05 -8.66
C LEU A 156 -6.24 -7.99 -7.52
N LEU A 157 -7.15 -8.24 -6.57
CA LEU A 157 -6.94 -9.22 -5.51
C LEU A 157 -7.19 -10.64 -6.03
N THR A 158 -6.17 -11.48 -5.96
CA THR A 158 -6.20 -12.85 -6.49
C THR A 158 -7.20 -13.78 -5.78
N ARG A 159 -7.52 -13.49 -4.52
CA ARG A 159 -8.50 -14.27 -3.72
C ARG A 159 -9.89 -13.66 -3.73
N GLY A 160 -10.09 -12.48 -4.31
CA GLY A 160 -11.40 -11.82 -4.39
C GLY A 160 -12.04 -11.47 -3.05
N GLN A 161 -11.31 -11.51 -1.95
CA GLN A 161 -11.82 -11.25 -0.61
C GLN A 161 -12.30 -9.81 -0.48
N THR A 162 -13.54 -9.62 -0.06
CA THR A 162 -14.19 -8.32 0.00
C THR A 162 -14.91 -8.13 1.33
N VAL A 163 -14.65 -7.00 1.99
CA VAL A 163 -15.48 -6.51 3.09
C VAL A 163 -16.69 -5.80 2.47
N GLU A 164 -17.88 -6.31 2.78
CA GLU A 164 -19.15 -5.73 2.30
C GLU A 164 -19.62 -4.59 3.23
N ASN A 165 -20.58 -3.80 2.72
CA ASN A 165 -21.26 -2.75 3.49
C ASN A 165 -20.30 -1.71 4.12
N VAL A 166 -19.23 -1.36 3.40
CA VAL A 166 -18.33 -0.28 3.80
C VAL A 166 -19.08 1.05 3.67
N PRO A 167 -19.18 1.87 4.72
CA PRO A 167 -19.87 3.15 4.67
C PRO A 167 -19.04 4.17 3.87
N GLU A 168 -19.39 4.41 2.62
CA GLU A 168 -18.63 5.28 1.70
C GLU A 168 -18.50 6.73 2.22
N ASP A 169 -19.46 7.23 3.00
CA ASP A 169 -19.41 8.54 3.65
C ASP A 169 -18.34 8.67 4.74
N LYS A 170 -17.85 7.54 5.24
CA LYS A 170 -16.79 7.47 6.28
C LYS A 170 -15.42 7.14 5.71
N VAL A 171 -15.34 6.75 4.46
CA VAL A 171 -14.07 6.42 3.80
C VAL A 171 -13.32 7.71 3.45
N LYS A 172 -12.00 7.65 3.55
CA LYS A 172 -11.10 8.77 3.22
C LYS A 172 -10.20 8.38 2.05
N SER A 173 -10.13 9.26 1.07
CA SER A 173 -9.15 9.17 -0.01
C SER A 173 -7.77 9.50 0.51
N ILE A 174 -6.81 8.64 0.25
CA ILE A 174 -5.40 8.79 0.64
C ILE A 174 -4.63 9.28 -0.57
N GLU A 175 -4.65 10.59 -0.74
CA GLU A 175 -3.90 11.22 -1.82
C GLU A 175 -2.43 11.39 -1.43
N LEU A 176 -1.54 11.02 -2.35
CA LEU A 176 -0.09 11.09 -2.19
C LEU A 176 0.55 11.72 -3.42
N LYS A 177 1.56 12.54 -3.21
CA LYS A 177 2.50 12.94 -4.25
C LYS A 177 3.57 11.89 -4.45
N ALA A 178 4.19 11.87 -5.65
CA ALA A 178 5.33 11.01 -5.90
C ALA A 178 6.43 11.23 -4.85
N GLY A 179 6.88 10.16 -4.21
CA GLY A 179 7.84 10.18 -3.11
C GLY A 179 7.23 10.20 -1.71
N GLN A 180 5.92 10.38 -1.60
CA GLN A 180 5.22 10.26 -0.32
C GLN A 180 4.79 8.82 -0.03
N MET A 181 4.55 8.55 1.24
CA MET A 181 4.15 7.25 1.77
C MET A 181 2.95 7.40 2.70
N SER A 182 2.12 6.36 2.77
CA SER A 182 1.24 6.09 3.91
C SER A 182 1.70 4.84 4.65
N LEU A 183 1.52 4.84 5.98
CA LEU A 183 1.65 3.65 6.81
C LEU A 183 0.26 3.25 7.30
N HIS A 184 -0.09 1.98 7.18
CA HIS A 184 -1.41 1.53 7.61
C HIS A 184 -1.39 0.17 8.32
N HIS A 185 -2.29 0.06 9.29
CA HIS A 185 -2.46 -1.10 10.12
C HIS A 185 -3.05 -2.27 9.32
N PRO A 186 -2.58 -3.51 9.49
CA PRO A 186 -3.03 -4.67 8.71
C PRO A 186 -4.53 -4.95 8.78
N ARG A 187 -5.19 -4.48 9.83
CA ARG A 187 -6.64 -4.63 9.99
C ARG A 187 -7.46 -3.43 9.53
N ILE A 188 -6.85 -2.37 8.95
CA ILE A 188 -7.64 -1.28 8.40
C ILE A 188 -8.35 -1.75 7.12
N VAL A 189 -9.62 -1.44 6.99
CA VAL A 189 -10.36 -1.69 5.74
C VAL A 189 -9.93 -0.64 4.73
N HIS A 190 -9.37 -1.11 3.62
CA HIS A 190 -8.89 -0.26 2.54
C HIS A 190 -9.08 -0.92 1.18
N GLY A 191 -8.97 -0.13 0.13
CA GLY A 191 -9.07 -0.58 -1.25
C GLY A 191 -8.54 0.46 -2.21
N LEU A 192 -8.47 0.13 -3.50
CA LEU A 192 -8.13 1.07 -4.56
C LEU A 192 -9.36 1.34 -5.41
N SER A 193 -9.73 2.61 -5.56
CA SER A 193 -10.86 2.99 -6.40
C SER A 193 -10.56 2.73 -7.89
N LEU A 194 -11.62 2.65 -8.69
CA LEU A 194 -11.52 2.71 -10.15
C LEU A 194 -10.88 4.04 -10.56
N ILE A 195 -10.18 4.02 -11.71
CA ILE A 195 -9.76 5.27 -12.37
C ILE A 195 -11.03 5.89 -12.96
N HIS A 196 -11.45 7.02 -12.42
CA HIS A 196 -12.49 7.85 -13.02
C HIS A 196 -11.82 8.85 -13.96
N ILE A 197 -11.88 8.56 -15.23
CA ILE A 197 -11.48 9.52 -16.28
C ILE A 197 -12.74 10.11 -16.87
#